data_8408fe0e2c78954e48724c80c2ca1f9d
#
_entry.id   8408fe0e2c78954e48724c80c2ca1f9d
#
_cell.length_a   1.000
_cell.length_b   1.000
_cell.length_c   1.000
_cell.angle_alpha   90.00
_cell.angle_beta   90.00
_cell.angle_gamma   90.00
#
_symmetry.space_group_name_H-M   'P 1'
#
loop_
_entity.id
_entity.type
_entity.pdbx_description
1 polymer ?
#
loop_
_entity_poly.entity_id
_entity_poly.type
_entity_poly.pdbx_seq_one_letter_code
_entity_poly.pdbx_strand_id
1 'polypeptide(L)'
;LGLPKEEDYFGKSEKFSIPDKKVIIFGLILFFEFATVGIIMEWSPLWITTDLNVPLFLGAIVLISFHAGEIPSRMFGSYLIKHFGELKMGFHLVIFGCFCLFISIFTMNYILISISAFVFGFSTGNTNPIVIRQAIRATNENIPTTIANLMTLAFSGLMIGPGIVGITAKYLGMTFNMFMLPVIWGVCAVIFVINYSK
;
A
#
# COMPACT_ATOMS: atom_id res chain seq x y z
N LEU A 1 28.15 -16.65 -31.21
CA LEU A 1 27.14 -16.20 -30.25
C LEU A 1 26.58 -14.87 -30.79
N GLY A 2 25.53 -14.94 -31.64
CA GLY A 2 24.84 -13.77 -32.15
C GLY A 2 23.97 -13.20 -31.02
N LEU A 3 24.18 -11.93 -30.67
CA LEU A 3 23.24 -11.21 -29.83
C LEU A 3 21.89 -11.14 -30.57
N PRO A 4 20.76 -11.35 -29.88
CA PRO A 4 19.44 -11.16 -30.49
C PRO A 4 19.36 -9.74 -31.08
N LYS A 5 18.70 -9.59 -32.23
CA LYS A 5 18.52 -8.25 -32.82
C LYS A 5 17.65 -7.42 -31.90
N GLU A 6 17.92 -6.11 -31.83
CA GLU A 6 17.16 -5.16 -30.98
C GLU A 6 15.64 -5.22 -31.23
N GLU A 7 15.22 -5.56 -32.45
CA GLU A 7 13.81 -5.73 -32.83
C GLU A 7 13.10 -6.87 -32.07
N ASP A 8 13.84 -7.85 -31.53
CA ASP A 8 13.28 -8.96 -30.75
C ASP A 8 12.97 -8.54 -29.29
N TYR A 9 13.55 -7.45 -28.82
CA TYR A 9 13.33 -6.90 -27.47
C TYR A 9 12.23 -5.84 -27.42
N PHE A 10 12.07 -5.06 -28.48
CA PHE A 10 11.00 -4.08 -28.62
C PHE A 10 9.87 -4.70 -29.43
N GLY A 11 9.03 -5.53 -28.79
CA GLY A 11 7.75 -5.91 -29.39
C GLY A 11 7.06 -4.66 -29.93
N LYS A 12 6.26 -4.80 -31.02
CA LYS A 12 5.54 -3.68 -31.66
C LYS A 12 5.07 -2.69 -30.62
N SER A 13 5.49 -1.42 -30.74
CA SER A 13 5.03 -0.33 -29.90
C SER A 13 3.50 -0.40 -29.81
N GLU A 14 2.99 -0.90 -28.70
CA GLU A 14 1.56 -0.93 -28.48
C GLU A 14 1.07 0.50 -28.40
N LYS A 15 0.06 0.82 -29.19
CA LYS A 15 -0.59 2.13 -29.12
C LYS A 15 -1.11 2.32 -27.71
N PHE A 16 -0.86 3.49 -27.14
CA PHE A 16 -1.44 3.88 -25.85
C PHE A 16 -2.96 3.63 -25.89
N SER A 17 -3.40 2.70 -25.09
CA SER A 17 -4.82 2.40 -24.90
C SER A 17 -5.22 2.73 -23.47
N ILE A 18 -6.45 3.21 -23.29
CA ILE A 18 -6.99 3.41 -21.95
C ILE A 18 -7.09 2.04 -21.29
N PRO A 19 -6.56 1.89 -20.05
CA PRO A 19 -6.61 0.62 -19.31
C PRO A 19 -8.05 0.13 -19.11
N ASP A 20 -8.23 -1.19 -19.06
CA ASP A 20 -9.50 -1.81 -18.70
C ASP A 20 -9.98 -1.27 -17.33
N LYS A 21 -11.29 -1.11 -17.19
CA LYS A 21 -11.93 -0.64 -15.94
C LYS A 21 -11.47 -1.44 -14.72
N LYS A 22 -11.27 -2.75 -14.84
CA LYS A 22 -10.76 -3.61 -13.76
C LYS A 22 -9.31 -3.26 -13.39
N VAL A 23 -8.47 -2.99 -14.39
CA VAL A 23 -7.08 -2.56 -14.17
C VAL A 23 -7.05 -1.22 -13.43
N ILE A 24 -7.93 -0.28 -13.80
CA ILE A 24 -8.04 1.02 -13.10
C ILE A 24 -8.45 0.82 -11.64
N ILE A 25 -9.45 -0.03 -11.35
CA ILE A 25 -9.92 -0.29 -9.99
C ILE A 25 -8.80 -0.87 -9.11
N PHE A 26 -8.09 -1.89 -9.60
CA PHE A 26 -6.98 -2.48 -8.88
C PHE A 26 -5.78 -1.53 -8.78
N GLY A 27 -5.56 -0.71 -9.81
CA GLY A 27 -4.55 0.33 -9.82
C GLY A 27 -4.81 1.43 -8.78
N LEU A 28 -6.08 1.79 -8.53
CA LEU A 28 -6.45 2.71 -7.45
C LEU A 28 -6.17 2.12 -6.06
N ILE A 29 -6.34 0.81 -5.86
CA ILE A 29 -5.94 0.17 -4.61
C ILE A 29 -4.42 0.32 -4.42
N LEU A 30 -3.63 0.05 -5.46
CA LEU A 30 -2.17 0.22 -5.40
C LEU A 30 -1.75 1.70 -5.24
N PHE A 31 -2.48 2.63 -5.84
CA PHE A 31 -2.28 4.07 -5.64
C PHE A 31 -2.36 4.43 -4.15
N PHE A 32 -3.40 4.00 -3.46
CA PHE A 32 -3.57 4.28 -2.03
C PHE A 32 -2.58 3.50 -1.16
N GLU A 33 -2.19 2.29 -1.57
CA GLU A 33 -1.11 1.55 -0.92
C GLU A 33 0.20 2.34 -0.92
N PHE A 34 0.65 2.75 -2.09
CA PHE A 34 1.89 3.50 -2.26
C PHE A 34 1.80 4.91 -1.67
N ALA A 35 0.63 5.57 -1.75
CA ALA A 35 0.40 6.84 -1.05
C ALA A 35 0.59 6.68 0.46
N THR A 36 0.05 5.61 1.06
CA THR A 36 0.22 5.31 2.49
C THR A 36 1.69 5.09 2.86
N VAL A 37 2.43 4.32 2.04
CA VAL A 37 3.87 4.13 2.25
C VAL A 37 4.60 5.46 2.22
N GLY A 38 4.36 6.30 1.21
CA GLY A 38 4.96 7.64 1.11
C GLY A 38 4.62 8.54 2.30
N ILE A 39 3.36 8.54 2.74
CA ILE A 39 2.91 9.31 3.90
C ILE A 39 3.61 8.83 5.19
N ILE A 40 3.70 7.53 5.41
CA ILE A 40 4.40 6.98 6.59
C ILE A 40 5.88 7.35 6.54
N MET A 41 6.52 7.26 5.37
CA MET A 41 7.94 7.58 5.21
C MET A 41 8.26 9.04 5.52
N GLU A 42 7.45 9.97 5.03
CA GLU A 42 7.76 11.40 5.12
C GLU A 42 7.16 12.07 6.36
N TRP A 43 5.96 11.66 6.77
CA TRP A 43 5.20 12.39 7.79
C TRP A 43 5.14 11.70 9.15
N SER A 44 5.32 10.37 9.26
CA SER A 44 5.25 9.72 10.57
C SER A 44 6.35 10.18 11.53
N PRO A 45 7.61 10.44 11.10
CA PRO A 45 8.63 10.97 11.99
C PRO A 45 8.29 12.37 12.52
N LEU A 46 7.76 13.23 11.66
CA LEU A 46 7.34 14.57 12.07
C LEU A 46 6.14 14.49 13.04
N TRP A 47 5.12 13.71 12.72
CA TRP A 47 3.95 13.52 13.57
C TRP A 47 4.30 13.06 14.98
N ILE A 48 5.16 12.03 15.11
CA ILE A 48 5.58 11.49 16.41
C ILE A 48 6.31 12.55 17.24
N THR A 49 7.13 13.37 16.62
CA THR A 49 7.91 14.39 17.36
C THR A 49 7.09 15.62 17.69
N THR A 50 6.17 16.05 16.81
CA THR A 50 5.39 17.30 17.03
C THR A 50 4.13 17.07 17.86
N ASP A 51 3.34 16.06 17.50
CA ASP A 51 2.02 15.87 18.12
C ASP A 51 2.09 15.01 19.39
N LEU A 52 3.02 14.04 19.44
CA LEU A 52 3.20 13.16 20.59
C LEU A 52 4.36 13.60 21.53
N ASN A 53 5.11 14.66 21.16
CA ASN A 53 6.26 15.17 21.91
C ASN A 53 7.34 14.11 22.21
N VAL A 54 7.53 13.16 21.28
CA VAL A 54 8.54 12.11 21.40
C VAL A 54 9.90 12.72 21.02
N PRO A 55 11.00 12.36 21.72
CA PRO A 55 12.34 12.84 21.36
C PRO A 55 12.70 12.53 19.92
N LEU A 56 13.42 13.46 19.25
CA LEU A 56 13.74 13.39 17.82
C LEU A 56 14.42 12.07 17.42
N PHE A 57 15.27 11.50 18.26
CA PHE A 57 15.95 10.24 17.98
C PHE A 57 15.01 9.03 17.88
N LEU A 58 13.78 9.12 18.42
CA LEU A 58 12.72 8.13 18.28
C LEU A 58 11.74 8.47 17.16
N GLY A 59 11.92 9.61 16.47
CA GLY A 59 10.99 10.07 15.43
C GLY A 59 10.69 9.03 14.35
N ALA A 60 11.68 8.22 13.95
CA ALA A 60 11.52 7.19 12.93
C ALA A 60 10.93 5.86 13.44
N ILE A 61 10.56 5.75 14.75
CA ILE A 61 10.18 4.45 15.31
C ILE A 61 8.94 3.84 14.65
N VAL A 62 7.95 4.65 14.28
CA VAL A 62 6.74 4.18 13.60
C VAL A 62 7.06 3.70 12.18
N LEU A 63 7.89 4.45 11.46
CA LEU A 63 8.38 4.08 10.13
C LEU A 63 9.12 2.75 10.17
N ILE A 64 10.08 2.61 11.09
CA ILE A 64 10.86 1.37 11.26
C ILE A 64 9.94 0.20 11.61
N SER A 65 8.99 0.38 12.51
CA SER A 65 8.05 -0.65 12.93
C SER A 65 7.16 -1.10 11.77
N PHE A 66 6.65 -0.18 10.96
CA PHE A 66 5.84 -0.49 9.79
C PHE A 66 6.62 -1.37 8.80
N HIS A 67 7.82 -0.97 8.39
CA HIS A 67 8.62 -1.75 7.46
C HIS A 67 9.14 -3.06 8.08
N ALA A 68 9.43 -3.08 9.39
CA ALA A 68 9.76 -4.32 10.10
C ALA A 68 8.60 -5.34 10.07
N GLY A 69 7.35 -4.88 10.01
CA GLY A 69 6.18 -5.72 9.79
C GLY A 69 6.08 -6.23 8.36
N GLU A 70 6.34 -5.38 7.36
CA GLU A 70 6.27 -5.76 5.94
C GLU A 70 7.30 -6.87 5.58
N ILE A 71 8.50 -6.81 6.13
CA ILE A 71 9.58 -7.77 5.81
C ILE A 71 9.14 -9.22 6.03
N PRO A 72 8.73 -9.67 7.23
CA PRO A 72 8.30 -11.05 7.44
C PRO A 72 7.04 -11.39 6.65
N SER A 73 6.12 -10.44 6.45
CA SER A 73 4.95 -10.66 5.61
C SER A 73 5.35 -11.05 4.19
N ARG A 74 6.29 -10.33 3.58
CA ARG A 74 6.79 -10.61 2.23
C ARG A 74 7.64 -11.88 2.16
N MET A 75 8.51 -12.11 3.15
CA MET A 75 9.34 -13.32 3.21
C MET A 75 8.49 -14.60 3.26
N PHE A 76 7.44 -14.61 4.05
CA PHE A 76 6.53 -15.75 4.18
C PHE A 76 5.29 -15.67 3.30
N GLY A 77 5.22 -14.70 2.38
CA GLY A 77 4.03 -14.39 1.60
C GLY A 77 3.45 -15.57 0.84
N SER A 78 4.28 -16.32 0.12
CA SER A 78 3.84 -17.52 -0.62
C SER A 78 3.26 -18.59 0.30
N TYR A 79 3.89 -18.81 1.47
CA TYR A 79 3.41 -19.76 2.47
C TYR A 79 2.07 -19.30 3.08
N LEU A 80 1.97 -18.04 3.46
CA LEU A 80 0.77 -17.45 4.05
C LEU A 80 -0.41 -17.50 3.06
N ILE A 81 -0.18 -17.10 1.80
CA ILE A 81 -1.20 -17.13 0.75
C ILE A 81 -1.66 -18.56 0.47
N LYS A 82 -0.74 -19.53 0.45
CA LYS A 82 -1.08 -20.95 0.25
C LYS A 82 -1.94 -21.51 1.38
N HIS A 83 -1.66 -21.14 2.64
CA HIS A 83 -2.39 -21.65 3.81
C HIS A 83 -3.70 -20.93 4.07
N PHE A 84 -3.72 -19.61 3.96
CA PHE A 84 -4.87 -18.78 4.34
C PHE A 84 -5.71 -18.32 3.14
N GLY A 85 -5.12 -18.34 1.94
CA GLY A 85 -5.76 -17.86 0.71
C GLY A 85 -5.64 -16.34 0.52
N GLU A 86 -5.70 -15.91 -0.75
CA GLU A 86 -5.56 -14.50 -1.14
C GLU A 86 -6.63 -13.59 -0.49
N LEU A 87 -7.88 -14.07 -0.39
CA LEU A 87 -8.98 -13.28 0.18
C LEU A 87 -8.79 -12.99 1.67
N LYS A 88 -8.34 -13.97 2.45
CA LYS A 88 -8.09 -13.76 3.88
C LYS A 88 -6.92 -12.84 4.11
N MET A 89 -5.87 -12.97 3.30
CA MET A 89 -4.68 -12.10 3.39
C MET A 89 -4.99 -10.67 2.90
N GLY A 90 -5.65 -10.52 1.77
CA GLY A 90 -5.94 -9.20 1.17
C GLY A 90 -7.12 -8.46 1.80
N PHE A 91 -7.92 -9.10 2.65
CA PHE A 91 -9.07 -8.46 3.31
C PHE A 91 -9.06 -8.60 4.83
N HIS A 92 -9.22 -9.81 5.37
CA HIS A 92 -9.41 -9.96 6.82
C HIS A 92 -8.18 -9.51 7.62
N LEU A 93 -6.98 -9.87 7.15
CA LEU A 93 -5.75 -9.46 7.82
C LEU A 93 -5.54 -7.95 7.70
N VAL A 94 -5.82 -7.37 6.53
CA VAL A 94 -5.75 -5.92 6.31
C VAL A 94 -6.72 -5.16 7.22
N ILE A 95 -7.98 -5.59 7.31
CA ILE A 95 -8.97 -4.98 8.20
C ILE A 95 -8.52 -5.06 9.67
N PHE A 96 -7.95 -6.20 10.09
CA PHE A 96 -7.40 -6.34 11.44
C PHE A 96 -6.26 -5.34 11.69
N GLY A 97 -5.32 -5.20 10.76
CA GLY A 97 -4.23 -4.23 10.86
C GLY A 97 -4.73 -2.77 10.91
N CYS A 98 -5.71 -2.45 10.06
CA CYS A 98 -6.36 -1.13 10.07
C CYS A 98 -7.02 -0.83 11.42
N PHE A 99 -7.74 -1.78 11.99
CA PHE A 99 -8.40 -1.64 13.28
C PHE A 99 -7.39 -1.42 14.41
N CYS A 100 -6.30 -2.19 14.45
CA CYS A 100 -5.23 -2.03 15.43
C CYS A 100 -4.60 -0.63 15.34
N LEU A 101 -4.25 -0.18 14.13
CA LEU A 101 -3.64 1.13 13.93
C LEU A 101 -4.63 2.25 14.28
N PHE A 102 -5.88 2.15 13.83
CA PHE A 102 -6.91 3.14 14.11
C PHE A 102 -7.10 3.35 15.62
N ILE A 103 -7.26 2.27 16.40
CA ILE A 103 -7.43 2.37 17.84
C ILE A 103 -6.18 2.92 18.52
N SER A 104 -4.99 2.49 18.11
CA SER A 104 -3.76 2.91 18.76
C SER A 104 -3.49 4.41 18.64
N ILE A 105 -3.89 5.04 17.52
CA ILE A 105 -3.73 6.48 17.33
C ILE A 105 -4.52 7.27 18.39
N PHE A 106 -5.71 6.81 18.81
CA PHE A 106 -6.47 7.47 19.90
C PHE A 106 -5.73 7.50 21.23
N THR A 107 -4.84 6.55 21.46
CA THR A 107 -4.09 6.49 22.74
C THR A 107 -3.01 7.56 22.86
N MET A 108 -2.61 8.17 21.72
CA MET A 108 -1.48 9.09 21.63
C MET A 108 -0.19 8.53 22.29
N ASN A 109 -0.09 7.21 22.38
CA ASN A 109 1.07 6.52 22.95
C ASN A 109 1.92 5.95 21.81
N TYR A 110 3.14 6.49 21.66
CA TYR A 110 4.04 6.13 20.57
C TYR A 110 4.43 4.65 20.58
N ILE A 111 4.48 3.98 21.73
CA ILE A 111 4.80 2.55 21.83
C ILE A 111 3.65 1.72 21.25
N LEU A 112 2.41 2.01 21.65
CA LEU A 112 1.23 1.30 21.11
C LEU A 112 1.05 1.56 19.62
N ILE A 113 1.29 2.79 19.18
CA ILE A 113 1.27 3.16 17.75
C ILE A 113 2.35 2.40 16.99
N SER A 114 3.56 2.26 17.52
CA SER A 114 4.64 1.52 16.87
C SER A 114 4.33 0.02 16.76
N ILE A 115 3.80 -0.58 17.83
CA ILE A 115 3.37 -1.99 17.80
C ILE A 115 2.28 -2.20 16.76
N SER A 116 1.28 -1.34 16.71
CA SER A 116 0.19 -1.44 15.74
C SER A 116 0.64 -1.10 14.32
N ALA A 117 1.63 -0.21 14.14
CA ALA A 117 2.27 0.03 12.85
C ALA A 117 2.99 -1.23 12.32
N PHE A 118 3.66 -2.00 13.19
CA PHE A 118 4.21 -3.31 12.82
C PHE A 118 3.11 -4.27 12.36
N VAL A 119 2.02 -4.39 13.13
CA VAL A 119 0.88 -5.25 12.77
C VAL A 119 0.24 -4.78 11.45
N PHE A 120 0.10 -3.49 11.24
CA PHE A 120 -0.41 -2.90 10.01
C PHE A 120 0.51 -3.19 8.81
N GLY A 121 1.83 -2.99 8.95
CA GLY A 121 2.81 -3.34 7.93
C GLY A 121 2.80 -4.83 7.59
N PHE A 122 2.71 -5.71 8.61
CA PHE A 122 2.57 -7.14 8.38
C PHE A 122 1.29 -7.48 7.62
N SER A 123 0.19 -6.84 7.96
CA SER A 123 -1.11 -7.09 7.33
C SER A 123 -1.19 -6.64 5.88
N THR A 124 -0.51 -5.54 5.54
CA THR A 124 -0.52 -4.93 4.20
C THR A 124 0.61 -5.41 3.29
N GLY A 125 1.68 -5.99 3.84
CA GLY A 125 2.91 -6.32 3.11
C GLY A 125 2.74 -7.25 1.90
N ASN A 126 1.69 -8.08 1.85
CA ASN A 126 1.38 -8.95 0.71
C ASN A 126 0.26 -8.42 -0.20
N THR A 127 -0.28 -7.23 0.05
CA THR A 127 -1.41 -6.69 -0.74
C THR A 127 -0.98 -6.45 -2.19
N ASN A 128 0.20 -5.88 -2.40
CA ASN A 128 0.72 -5.57 -3.74
C ASN A 128 0.72 -6.79 -4.68
N PRO A 129 1.41 -7.92 -4.38
CA PRO A 129 1.42 -9.08 -5.26
C PRO A 129 0.03 -9.72 -5.40
N ILE A 130 -0.83 -9.65 -4.38
CA ILE A 130 -2.21 -10.18 -4.45
C ILE A 130 -3.03 -9.33 -5.42
N VAL A 131 -3.00 -8.01 -5.31
CA VAL A 131 -3.74 -7.07 -6.16
C VAL A 131 -3.31 -7.17 -7.62
N ILE A 132 -1.98 -7.22 -7.90
CA ILE A 132 -1.45 -7.41 -9.25
C ILE A 132 -1.97 -8.71 -9.85
N ARG A 133 -1.92 -9.82 -9.12
CA ARG A 133 -2.38 -11.11 -9.58
C ARG A 133 -3.88 -11.11 -9.89
N GLN A 134 -4.68 -10.45 -9.06
CA GLN A 134 -6.11 -10.30 -9.29
C GLN A 134 -6.42 -9.41 -10.50
N ALA A 135 -5.67 -8.33 -10.70
CA ALA A 135 -5.81 -7.49 -11.88
C ALA A 135 -5.54 -8.27 -13.18
N ILE A 136 -4.44 -9.04 -13.21
CA ILE A 136 -4.07 -9.88 -14.37
C ILE A 136 -5.16 -10.91 -14.68
N ARG A 137 -5.77 -11.51 -13.65
CA ARG A 137 -6.87 -12.49 -13.85
C ARG A 137 -8.18 -11.84 -14.32
N ALA A 138 -8.37 -10.57 -13.99
CA ALA A 138 -9.65 -9.87 -14.23
C ALA A 138 -9.71 -9.15 -15.59
N THR A 139 -8.61 -9.07 -16.33
CA THR A 139 -8.52 -8.38 -17.62
C THR A 139 -8.09 -9.33 -18.74
N ASN A 140 -8.40 -8.93 -19.98
CA ASN A 140 -7.90 -9.59 -21.20
C ASN A 140 -6.69 -8.85 -21.80
N GLU A 141 -6.20 -7.79 -21.14
CA GLU A 141 -4.99 -7.10 -21.58
C GLU A 141 -3.77 -8.02 -21.44
N ASN A 142 -2.71 -7.73 -22.19
CA ASN A 142 -1.47 -8.48 -22.02
C ASN A 142 -0.83 -8.16 -20.65
N ILE A 143 -0.14 -9.14 -20.07
CA ILE A 143 0.44 -9.05 -18.72
C ILE A 143 1.41 -7.87 -18.58
N PRO A 144 2.37 -7.62 -19.50
CA PRO A 144 3.28 -6.48 -19.38
C PRO A 144 2.57 -5.13 -19.33
N THR A 145 1.57 -4.90 -20.19
CA THR A 145 0.80 -3.65 -20.22
C THR A 145 -0.03 -3.48 -18.96
N THR A 146 -0.68 -4.54 -18.46
CA THR A 146 -1.41 -4.53 -17.20
C THR A 146 -0.49 -4.12 -16.05
N ILE A 147 0.69 -4.74 -15.92
CA ILE A 147 1.65 -4.40 -14.85
C ILE A 147 2.13 -2.96 -15.00
N ALA A 148 2.46 -2.49 -16.21
CA ALA A 148 2.90 -1.12 -16.45
C ALA A 148 1.84 -0.10 -16.01
N ASN A 149 0.57 -0.33 -16.37
CA ASN A 149 -0.56 0.52 -15.97
C ASN A 149 -0.76 0.55 -14.45
N LEU A 150 -0.69 -0.61 -13.80
CA LEU A 150 -0.80 -0.73 -12.34
C LEU A 150 0.33 0.01 -11.63
N MET A 151 1.58 -0.17 -12.08
CA MET A 151 2.75 0.49 -11.46
C MET A 151 2.73 2.01 -11.70
N THR A 152 2.26 2.47 -12.84
CA THR A 152 2.09 3.91 -13.10
C THR A 152 1.14 4.55 -12.08
N LEU A 153 0.01 3.91 -11.80
CA LEU A 153 -0.93 4.37 -10.77
C LEU A 153 -0.32 4.27 -9.36
N ALA A 154 0.35 3.16 -9.05
CA ALA A 154 1.00 2.97 -7.76
C ALA A 154 2.04 4.07 -7.45
N PHE A 155 2.98 4.29 -8.35
CA PHE A 155 4.02 5.31 -8.16
C PHE A 155 3.46 6.75 -8.16
N SER A 156 2.38 7.02 -8.89
CA SER A 156 1.71 8.33 -8.77
C SER A 156 1.14 8.54 -7.35
N GLY A 157 0.65 7.48 -6.71
CA GLY A 157 0.23 7.52 -5.30
C GLY A 157 1.37 7.89 -4.36
N LEU A 158 2.55 7.26 -4.54
CA LEU A 158 3.74 7.55 -3.74
C LEU A 158 4.14 9.02 -3.79
N MET A 159 3.98 9.67 -4.95
CA MET A 159 4.33 11.08 -5.13
C MET A 159 3.23 12.03 -4.64
N ILE A 160 1.98 11.71 -4.91
CA ILE A 160 0.83 12.61 -4.63
C ILE A 160 0.42 12.53 -3.17
N GLY A 161 0.46 11.34 -2.56
CA GLY A 161 0.01 11.11 -1.18
C GLY A 161 0.64 12.05 -0.15
N PRO A 162 1.97 12.11 -0.03
CA PRO A 162 2.63 13.03 0.89
C PRO A 162 2.31 14.50 0.62
N GLY A 163 2.18 14.90 -0.65
CA GLY A 163 1.81 16.26 -1.04
C GLY A 163 0.41 16.65 -0.53
N ILE A 164 -0.56 15.74 -0.62
CA ILE A 164 -1.92 15.97 -0.09
C ILE A 164 -1.85 16.16 1.43
N VAL A 165 -1.10 15.31 2.15
CA VAL A 165 -0.93 15.45 3.60
C VAL A 165 -0.27 16.78 3.95
N GLY A 166 0.73 17.23 3.20
CA GLY A 166 1.37 18.53 3.43
C GLY A 166 0.39 19.72 3.37
N ILE A 167 -0.60 19.63 2.46
CA ILE A 167 -1.65 20.67 2.36
C ILE A 167 -2.68 20.49 3.49
N THR A 168 -3.18 19.29 3.69
CA THR A 168 -4.28 19.02 4.64
C THR A 168 -3.85 19.13 6.09
N ALA A 169 -2.61 18.81 6.42
CA ALA A 169 -2.06 18.89 7.77
C ALA A 169 -2.11 20.33 8.33
N LYS A 170 -2.00 21.35 7.46
CA LYS A 170 -2.11 22.74 7.86
C LYS A 170 -3.51 23.10 8.40
N TYR A 171 -4.56 22.46 7.87
CA TYR A 171 -5.96 22.79 8.20
C TYR A 171 -6.58 21.80 9.19
N LEU A 172 -6.24 20.53 9.08
CA LEU A 172 -6.86 19.42 9.83
C LEU A 172 -5.94 18.83 10.89
N GLY A 173 -4.67 19.22 10.91
CA GLY A 173 -3.66 18.66 11.79
C GLY A 173 -3.06 17.35 11.29
N MET A 174 -1.90 16.98 11.84
CA MET A 174 -1.16 15.79 11.40
C MET A 174 -1.83 14.51 11.88
N THR A 175 -2.27 14.47 13.12
CA THR A 175 -2.97 13.32 13.72
C THR A 175 -4.20 12.93 12.93
N PHE A 176 -5.00 13.89 12.42
CA PHE A 176 -6.15 13.61 11.55
C PHE A 176 -5.72 12.86 10.28
N ASN A 177 -4.64 13.30 9.63
CA ASN A 177 -4.13 12.64 8.43
C ASN A 177 -3.69 11.20 8.71
N MET A 178 -3.09 10.94 9.88
CA MET A 178 -2.71 9.59 10.28
C MET A 178 -3.94 8.68 10.50
N PHE A 179 -5.04 9.21 11.02
CA PHE A 179 -6.31 8.48 11.12
C PHE A 179 -6.89 8.11 9.75
N MET A 180 -6.64 8.91 8.73
CA MET A 180 -7.16 8.61 7.39
C MET A 180 -6.49 7.38 6.75
N LEU A 181 -5.25 7.04 7.12
CA LEU A 181 -4.54 5.89 6.54
C LEU A 181 -5.30 4.57 6.73
N PRO A 182 -5.61 4.13 7.97
CA PRO A 182 -6.35 2.89 8.17
C PRO A 182 -7.78 2.96 7.62
N VAL A 183 -8.42 4.14 7.55
CA VAL A 183 -9.75 4.31 6.95
C VAL A 183 -9.70 4.06 5.45
N ILE A 184 -8.76 4.69 4.74
CA ILE A 184 -8.57 4.52 3.28
C ILE A 184 -8.28 3.05 2.97
N TRP A 185 -7.40 2.41 3.74
CA TRP A 185 -7.09 0.99 3.57
C TRP A 185 -8.30 0.09 3.83
N GLY A 186 -9.14 0.40 4.81
CA GLY A 186 -10.39 -0.31 5.05
C GLY A 186 -11.32 -0.23 3.84
N VAL A 187 -11.44 0.95 3.22
CA VAL A 187 -12.21 1.13 1.97
C VAL A 187 -11.57 0.34 0.82
N CYS A 188 -10.25 0.39 0.65
CA CYS A 188 -9.54 -0.39 -0.37
C CYS A 188 -9.77 -1.90 -0.20
N ALA A 189 -9.74 -2.41 1.04
CA ALA A 189 -10.01 -3.81 1.33
C ALA A 189 -11.45 -4.22 0.94
N VAL A 190 -12.43 -3.36 1.17
CA VAL A 190 -13.82 -3.59 0.72
C VAL A 190 -13.91 -3.59 -0.82
N ILE A 191 -13.27 -2.61 -1.50
CA ILE A 191 -13.22 -2.55 -2.96
C ILE A 191 -12.55 -3.82 -3.52
N PHE A 192 -11.48 -4.30 -2.88
CA PHE A 192 -10.81 -5.55 -3.25
C PHE A 192 -11.78 -6.74 -3.23
N VAL A 193 -12.54 -6.92 -2.14
CA VAL A 193 -13.52 -8.03 -2.02
C VAL A 193 -14.58 -7.98 -3.10
N ILE A 194 -15.15 -6.80 -3.36
CA ILE A 194 -16.20 -6.63 -4.39
C ILE A 194 -15.71 -7.02 -5.78
N ASN A 195 -14.42 -6.79 -6.07
CA ASN A 195 -13.82 -7.07 -7.37
C ASN A 195 -13.02 -8.38 -7.42
N TYR A 196 -12.99 -9.14 -6.30
CA TYR A 196 -12.24 -10.39 -6.21
C TYR A 196 -12.81 -11.43 -7.18
N SER A 197 -11.95 -11.95 -8.05
CA SER A 197 -12.26 -13.06 -8.96
C SER A 197 -11.74 -14.38 -8.35
N LYS A 198 -12.62 -15.37 -8.27
CA LYS A 198 -12.27 -16.72 -7.77
C LYS A 198 -11.47 -17.50 -8.81
#